data_7b69fda4c84123d149e19d952497918d
#
_entry.id   7b69fda4c84123d149e19d952497918d
#
_cell.length_a   1.000
_cell.length_b   1.000
_cell.length_c   1.000
_cell.angle_alpha   90.00
_cell.angle_beta   90.00
_cell.angle_gamma   90.00
#
_symmetry.space_group_name_H-M   'P 1'
#
loop_
_entity.id
_entity.type
_entity.pdbx_description
1 polymer ?
#
loop_
_entity_poly.entity_id
_entity_poly.type
_entity_poly.pdbx_seq_one_letter_code
_entity_poly.pdbx_strand_id
1 'polypeptide(L)'
;MLKLMREHAHSWLIKSVLWLVVAAFVGTIFYSWGMGRVAERQGMVAEVLNEKISYDEYREALDNLYNIYRNAVKDKNVEDVIPQSQLKKAALNTVIQRKLLLNEAKKMGMEVSNKEVIERIRSMPAFQNDGKFDKSYYLNFLQYNRIGAKNFENNQRIAMLTGKIENLIRNSVKVSELEIKEAYKWKHEKINLDYLVLSPDLFIGKEEITDASNVVAS
;
A
#
# COMPACT_ATOMS: atom_id res chain seq x y z
N MET A 1 -16.01 -49.43 -50.73
CA MET A 1 -15.67 -48.15 -50.07
C MET A 1 -14.43 -48.23 -49.18
N LEU A 2 -14.13 -49.34 -48.51
CA LEU A 2 -12.94 -49.47 -47.65
C LEU A 2 -11.60 -49.53 -48.38
N LYS A 3 -11.56 -49.95 -49.67
CA LYS A 3 -10.30 -49.99 -50.45
C LYS A 3 -9.80 -48.57 -50.83
N LEU A 4 -10.68 -47.61 -51.08
CA LEU A 4 -10.33 -46.22 -51.42
C LEU A 4 -9.73 -45.45 -50.22
N MET A 5 -10.10 -45.80 -49.00
CA MET A 5 -9.52 -45.16 -47.81
C MET A 5 -8.09 -45.69 -47.51
N ARG A 6 -7.75 -46.89 -47.91
CA ARG A 6 -6.42 -47.50 -47.65
C ARG A 6 -5.35 -47.06 -48.67
N GLU A 7 -5.75 -46.68 -49.91
CA GLU A 7 -4.81 -46.17 -50.94
C GLU A 7 -4.40 -44.72 -50.74
N HIS A 8 -5.22 -43.93 -50.04
CA HIS A 8 -4.91 -42.52 -49.77
C HIS A 8 -4.18 -42.28 -48.45
N ALA A 9 -3.97 -43.31 -47.63
CA ALA A 9 -3.26 -43.19 -46.34
C ALA A 9 -1.78 -42.80 -46.49
N HIS A 10 -1.22 -42.90 -47.72
CA HIS A 10 0.14 -42.44 -48.05
C HIS A 10 0.18 -41.05 -48.70
N SER A 11 -0.98 -40.41 -48.87
CA SER A 11 -1.04 -39.08 -49.47
C SER A 11 -0.34 -38.05 -48.55
N TRP A 12 0.59 -37.30 -49.13
CA TRP A 12 1.28 -36.18 -48.51
C TRP A 12 0.29 -35.19 -47.82
N LEU A 13 -0.92 -35.08 -48.39
CA LEU A 13 -2.03 -34.30 -47.85
C LEU A 13 -2.48 -34.75 -46.45
N ILE A 14 -2.60 -36.04 -46.18
CA ILE A 14 -3.01 -36.55 -44.86
C ILE A 14 -1.92 -36.28 -43.83
N LYS A 15 -0.64 -36.42 -44.23
CA LYS A 15 0.50 -36.12 -43.38
C LYS A 15 0.56 -34.62 -43.04
N SER A 16 0.32 -33.76 -44.03
CA SER A 16 0.34 -32.29 -43.78
C SER A 16 -0.83 -31.84 -42.90
N VAL A 17 -2.02 -32.41 -43.06
CA VAL A 17 -3.17 -32.13 -42.15
C VAL A 17 -2.88 -32.63 -40.73
N LEU A 18 -2.30 -33.84 -40.59
CA LEU A 18 -1.90 -34.33 -39.27
C LEU A 18 -0.87 -33.45 -38.59
N TRP A 19 0.17 -33.02 -39.34
CA TRP A 19 1.16 -32.07 -38.83
C TRP A 19 0.57 -30.71 -38.44
N LEU A 20 -0.40 -30.23 -39.21
CA LEU A 20 -1.11 -28.99 -38.89
C LEU A 20 -1.92 -29.09 -37.59
N VAL A 21 -2.60 -30.21 -37.37
CA VAL A 21 -3.33 -30.49 -36.12
C VAL A 21 -2.37 -30.58 -34.93
N VAL A 22 -1.24 -31.31 -35.09
CA VAL A 22 -0.21 -31.39 -34.05
C VAL A 22 0.38 -30.01 -33.75
N ALA A 23 0.70 -29.22 -34.77
CA ALA A 23 1.23 -27.86 -34.59
C ALA A 23 0.21 -26.94 -33.90
N ALA A 24 -1.08 -27.04 -34.22
CA ALA A 24 -2.13 -26.32 -33.54
C ALA A 24 -2.26 -26.72 -32.05
N PHE A 25 -2.18 -28.03 -31.75
CA PHE A 25 -2.20 -28.52 -30.36
C PHE A 25 -0.98 -28.07 -29.58
N VAL A 26 0.21 -28.18 -30.14
CA VAL A 26 1.44 -27.69 -29.53
C VAL A 26 1.37 -26.18 -29.34
N GLY A 27 0.90 -25.45 -30.35
CA GLY A 27 0.73 -24.01 -30.28
C GLY A 27 -0.26 -23.56 -29.16
N THR A 28 -1.38 -24.27 -28.98
CA THR A 28 -2.33 -23.99 -27.89
C THR A 28 -1.75 -24.28 -26.51
N ILE A 29 -0.94 -25.36 -26.38
CA ILE A 29 -0.26 -25.64 -25.10
C ILE A 29 0.76 -24.55 -24.76
N PHE A 30 1.61 -24.14 -25.73
CA PHE A 30 2.57 -23.07 -25.51
C PHE A 30 1.90 -21.72 -25.26
N TYR A 31 0.80 -21.44 -25.96
CA TYR A 31 0.01 -20.22 -25.74
C TYR A 31 -0.63 -20.21 -24.34
N SER A 32 -1.23 -21.34 -23.92
CA SER A 32 -1.82 -21.49 -22.58
C SER A 32 -0.78 -21.37 -21.46
N TRP A 33 0.41 -21.97 -21.63
CA TRP A 33 1.49 -21.84 -20.66
C TRP A 33 2.12 -20.43 -20.65
N GLY A 34 2.19 -19.77 -21.81
CA GLY A 34 2.65 -18.40 -21.92
C GLY A 34 1.68 -17.41 -21.26
N MET A 35 0.37 -17.58 -21.50
CA MET A 35 -0.66 -16.74 -20.88
C MET A 35 -0.78 -16.96 -19.38
N GLY A 36 -0.58 -18.18 -18.88
CA GLY A 36 -0.58 -18.44 -17.43
C GLY A 36 0.48 -17.62 -16.69
N ARG A 37 1.68 -17.53 -17.23
CA ARG A 37 2.77 -16.72 -16.65
C ARG A 37 2.55 -15.23 -16.79
N VAL A 38 1.89 -14.78 -17.85
CA VAL A 38 1.54 -13.36 -18.06
C VAL A 38 0.38 -12.97 -17.15
N ALA A 39 -0.63 -13.82 -17.00
CA ALA A 39 -1.74 -13.59 -16.06
C ALA A 39 -1.26 -13.55 -14.59
N GLU A 40 -0.31 -14.43 -14.24
CA GLU A 40 0.32 -14.41 -12.90
C GLU A 40 1.13 -13.13 -12.64
N ARG A 41 1.77 -12.58 -13.68
CA ARG A 41 2.46 -11.28 -13.60
C ARG A 41 1.50 -10.08 -13.62
N GLN A 42 0.37 -10.17 -14.32
CA GLN A 42 -0.64 -9.10 -14.35
C GLN A 42 -1.37 -8.94 -13.01
N GLY A 43 -1.42 -9.99 -12.19
CA GLY A 43 -1.97 -9.93 -10.83
C GLY A 43 -0.98 -9.47 -9.75
N MET A 44 0.30 -9.23 -10.10
CA MET A 44 1.35 -8.87 -9.16
C MET A 44 1.76 -7.39 -9.36
N VAL A 45 1.71 -6.62 -8.28
CA VAL A 45 2.09 -5.20 -8.29
C VAL A 45 3.56 -5.00 -7.91
N ALA A 46 4.06 -5.78 -6.97
CA ALA A 46 5.43 -5.72 -6.48
C ALA A 46 5.84 -7.05 -5.83
N GLU A 47 7.12 -7.20 -5.55
CA GLU A 47 7.67 -8.32 -4.79
C GLU A 47 8.59 -7.80 -3.69
N VAL A 48 8.41 -8.32 -2.47
CA VAL A 48 9.19 -7.93 -1.28
C VAL A 48 9.58 -9.19 -0.53
N LEU A 49 10.89 -9.40 -0.31
CA LEU A 49 11.43 -10.57 0.40
C LEU A 49 10.92 -11.92 -0.17
N ASN A 50 10.86 -12.05 -1.50
CA ASN A 50 10.31 -13.19 -2.22
C ASN A 50 8.79 -13.42 -1.97
N GLU A 51 8.10 -12.51 -1.30
CA GLU A 51 6.65 -12.49 -1.19
C GLU A 51 6.05 -11.56 -2.25
N LYS A 52 5.12 -12.09 -3.04
CA LYS A 52 4.41 -11.32 -4.06
C LYS A 52 3.33 -10.44 -3.40
N ILE A 53 3.21 -9.21 -3.86
CA ILE A 53 2.10 -8.31 -3.53
C ILE A 53 1.10 -8.41 -4.68
N SER A 54 -0.08 -8.93 -4.38
CA SER A 54 -1.15 -9.04 -5.36
C SER A 54 -1.80 -7.69 -5.64
N TYR A 55 -2.45 -7.60 -6.81
CA TYR A 55 -3.24 -6.41 -7.15
C TYR A 55 -4.39 -6.18 -6.16
N ASP A 56 -4.99 -7.25 -5.65
CA ASP A 56 -6.09 -7.17 -4.69
C ASP A 56 -5.63 -6.59 -3.34
N GLU A 57 -4.48 -7.03 -2.81
CA GLU A 57 -3.89 -6.46 -1.58
C GLU A 57 -3.56 -4.96 -1.74
N TYR A 58 -3.03 -4.59 -2.90
CA TYR A 58 -2.74 -3.20 -3.22
C TYR A 58 -4.02 -2.37 -3.34
N ARG A 59 -5.04 -2.88 -4.04
CA ARG A 59 -6.32 -2.21 -4.22
C ARG A 59 -7.04 -2.00 -2.90
N GLU A 60 -7.07 -3.03 -2.04
CA GLU A 60 -7.64 -2.91 -0.69
C GLU A 60 -6.95 -1.80 0.11
N ALA A 61 -5.62 -1.73 0.06
CA ALA A 61 -4.86 -0.69 0.74
C ALA A 61 -5.16 0.71 0.16
N LEU A 62 -5.32 0.81 -1.16
CA LEU A 62 -5.65 2.07 -1.83
C LEU A 62 -7.06 2.53 -1.46
N ASP A 63 -8.04 1.63 -1.48
CA ASP A 63 -9.43 1.93 -1.13
C ASP A 63 -9.55 2.34 0.35
N ASN A 64 -8.85 1.66 1.24
CA ASN A 64 -8.80 2.02 2.66
C ASN A 64 -8.18 3.41 2.87
N LEU A 65 -7.06 3.70 2.21
CA LEU A 65 -6.40 4.99 2.31
C LEU A 65 -7.28 6.11 1.75
N TYR A 66 -7.92 5.87 0.60
CA TYR A 66 -8.87 6.81 0.01
C TYR A 66 -10.03 7.12 0.97
N ASN A 67 -10.59 6.10 1.63
CA ASN A 67 -11.66 6.28 2.61
C ASN A 67 -11.22 7.09 3.84
N ILE A 68 -10.00 6.86 4.34
CA ILE A 68 -9.43 7.65 5.45
C ILE A 68 -9.35 9.13 5.07
N TYR A 69 -8.78 9.43 3.88
CA TYR A 69 -8.68 10.81 3.42
C TYR A 69 -10.05 11.43 3.16
N ARG A 70 -10.96 10.71 2.53
CA ARG A 70 -12.34 11.18 2.29
C ARG A 70 -13.04 11.57 3.59
N ASN A 71 -12.89 10.77 4.64
CA ASN A 71 -13.47 11.08 5.94
C ASN A 71 -12.79 12.27 6.65
N ALA A 72 -11.51 12.50 6.38
CA ALA A 72 -10.76 13.61 6.95
C ALA A 72 -11.04 14.95 6.27
N VAL A 73 -11.27 14.94 4.95
CA VAL A 73 -11.44 16.16 4.12
C VAL A 73 -12.87 16.69 4.10
N LYS A 74 -13.82 15.90 4.62
CA LYS A 74 -15.29 16.18 4.68
C LYS A 74 -15.88 16.67 3.34
N ASP A 75 -15.81 17.97 3.05
CA ASP A 75 -16.52 18.61 1.92
C ASP A 75 -15.63 18.86 0.68
N LYS A 76 -14.37 18.41 0.69
CA LYS A 76 -13.44 18.57 -0.44
C LYS A 76 -13.23 17.23 -1.13
N ASN A 77 -12.94 17.26 -2.44
CA ASN A 77 -12.49 16.05 -3.13
C ASN A 77 -11.11 15.65 -2.64
N VAL A 78 -10.89 14.36 -2.43
CA VAL A 78 -9.59 13.83 -1.98
C VAL A 78 -8.48 14.19 -2.97
N GLU A 79 -8.81 14.22 -4.26
CA GLU A 79 -7.87 14.53 -5.35
C GLU A 79 -7.38 15.98 -5.36
N ASP A 80 -8.16 16.91 -4.79
CA ASP A 80 -7.77 18.32 -4.65
C ASP A 80 -6.76 18.52 -3.50
N VAL A 81 -6.71 17.56 -2.55
CA VAL A 81 -5.85 17.63 -1.37
C VAL A 81 -4.59 16.79 -1.55
N ILE A 82 -4.71 15.63 -2.20
CA ILE A 82 -3.59 14.72 -2.43
C ILE A 82 -3.63 14.21 -3.87
N PRO A 83 -2.55 14.43 -4.64
CA PRO A 83 -2.43 13.88 -5.98
C PRO A 83 -2.58 12.36 -5.97
N GLN A 84 -3.32 11.83 -6.94
CA GLN A 84 -3.59 10.39 -7.06
C GLN A 84 -2.30 9.54 -7.12
N SER A 85 -1.22 10.09 -7.69
CA SER A 85 0.09 9.43 -7.72
C SER A 85 0.70 9.24 -6.35
N GLN A 86 0.53 10.21 -5.44
CA GLN A 86 0.99 10.11 -4.05
C GLN A 86 0.15 9.10 -3.27
N LEU A 87 -1.17 9.09 -3.47
CA LEU A 87 -2.07 8.12 -2.84
C LEU A 87 -1.72 6.68 -3.26
N LYS A 88 -1.48 6.45 -4.55
CA LYS A 88 -1.05 5.16 -5.09
C LYS A 88 0.29 4.71 -4.49
N LYS A 89 1.25 5.61 -4.40
CA LYS A 89 2.57 5.33 -3.80
C LYS A 89 2.45 5.03 -2.31
N ALA A 90 1.64 5.79 -1.58
CA ALA A 90 1.40 5.57 -0.15
C ALA A 90 0.71 4.21 0.10
N ALA A 91 -0.28 3.83 -0.71
CA ALA A 91 -0.93 2.54 -0.63
C ALA A 91 0.05 1.38 -0.84
N LEU A 92 0.90 1.46 -1.87
CA LEU A 92 1.93 0.45 -2.10
C LEU A 92 2.91 0.36 -0.93
N ASN A 93 3.39 1.49 -0.43
CA ASN A 93 4.29 1.52 0.72
C ASN A 93 3.64 0.90 1.98
N THR A 94 2.34 1.12 2.20
CA THR A 94 1.60 0.50 3.31
C THR A 94 1.62 -1.02 3.22
N VAL A 95 1.39 -1.59 2.02
CA VAL A 95 1.44 -3.05 1.82
C VAL A 95 2.85 -3.59 2.02
N ILE A 96 3.87 -2.90 1.47
CA ILE A 96 5.28 -3.25 1.64
C ILE A 96 5.65 -3.28 3.12
N GLN A 97 5.36 -2.22 3.86
CA GLN A 97 5.65 -2.13 5.29
C GLN A 97 4.96 -3.24 6.09
N ARG A 98 3.68 -3.52 5.79
CA ARG A 98 2.94 -4.62 6.42
C ARG A 98 3.62 -5.98 6.16
N LYS A 99 4.05 -6.26 4.92
CA LYS A 99 4.77 -7.50 4.58
C LYS A 99 6.10 -7.62 5.33
N LEU A 100 6.87 -6.53 5.41
CA LEU A 100 8.12 -6.48 6.16
C LEU A 100 7.92 -6.77 7.64
N LEU A 101 6.94 -6.10 8.27
CA LEU A 101 6.61 -6.31 9.68
C LEU A 101 6.17 -7.75 9.97
N LEU A 102 5.31 -8.31 9.10
CA LEU A 102 4.85 -9.69 9.26
C LEU A 102 5.99 -10.71 9.09
N ASN A 103 6.91 -10.46 8.15
CA ASN A 103 8.09 -11.31 7.99
C ASN A 103 8.98 -11.26 9.24
N GLU A 104 9.20 -10.07 9.80
CA GLU A 104 9.99 -9.92 11.01
C GLU A 104 9.30 -10.55 12.22
N ALA A 105 7.99 -10.38 12.37
CA ALA A 105 7.21 -11.05 13.41
C ALA A 105 7.35 -12.58 13.32
N LYS A 106 7.30 -13.15 12.12
CA LYS A 106 7.52 -14.60 11.89
C LYS A 106 8.92 -15.02 12.31
N LYS A 107 9.98 -14.28 11.94
CA LYS A 107 11.36 -14.57 12.35
C LYS A 107 11.55 -14.54 13.86
N MET A 108 10.85 -13.63 14.54
CA MET A 108 10.86 -13.51 16.00
C MET A 108 9.99 -14.58 16.69
N GLY A 109 9.34 -15.49 15.95
CA GLY A 109 8.45 -16.50 16.49
C GLY A 109 7.15 -15.93 17.08
N MET A 110 6.75 -14.72 16.66
CA MET A 110 5.52 -14.10 17.16
C MET A 110 4.31 -14.72 16.49
N GLU A 111 3.34 -15.11 17.30
CA GLU A 111 2.08 -15.71 16.83
C GLU A 111 0.87 -15.07 17.50
N VAL A 112 -0.28 -15.26 16.88
CA VAL A 112 -1.60 -14.92 17.40
C VAL A 112 -2.44 -16.19 17.43
N SER A 113 -2.81 -16.62 18.64
CA SER A 113 -3.60 -17.82 18.85
C SER A 113 -5.06 -17.64 18.41
N ASN A 114 -5.74 -18.75 18.13
CA ASN A 114 -7.18 -18.70 17.82
C ASN A 114 -8.01 -18.09 18.95
N LYS A 115 -7.61 -18.32 20.20
CA LYS A 115 -8.27 -17.75 21.38
C LYS A 115 -8.20 -16.22 21.36
N GLU A 116 -7.04 -15.64 21.06
CA GLU A 116 -6.86 -14.20 20.96
C GLU A 116 -7.73 -13.60 19.85
N VAL A 117 -7.80 -14.26 18.68
CA VAL A 117 -8.65 -13.81 17.56
C VAL A 117 -10.14 -13.82 17.97
N ILE A 118 -10.60 -14.89 18.61
CA ILE A 118 -11.98 -15.00 19.09
C ILE A 118 -12.28 -13.90 20.11
N GLU A 119 -11.41 -13.68 21.08
CA GLU A 119 -11.56 -12.63 22.09
C GLU A 119 -11.59 -11.24 21.44
N ARG A 120 -10.72 -10.99 20.47
CA ARG A 120 -10.71 -9.75 19.69
C ARG A 120 -12.03 -9.51 18.98
N ILE A 121 -12.55 -10.53 18.28
CA ILE A 121 -13.82 -10.43 17.54
C ILE A 121 -14.98 -10.19 18.53
N ARG A 122 -15.01 -10.90 19.65
CA ARG A 122 -16.03 -10.74 20.68
C ARG A 122 -16.01 -9.37 21.35
N SER A 123 -14.85 -8.75 21.45
CA SER A 123 -14.69 -7.41 22.04
C SER A 123 -15.07 -6.26 21.10
N MET A 124 -15.34 -6.54 19.81
CA MET A 124 -15.74 -5.49 18.86
C MET A 124 -17.15 -4.99 19.16
N PRO A 125 -17.35 -3.68 19.40
CA PRO A 125 -18.67 -3.13 19.71
C PRO A 125 -19.70 -3.40 18.61
N ALA A 126 -19.26 -3.47 17.35
CA ALA A 126 -20.13 -3.77 16.20
C ALA A 126 -20.79 -5.17 16.27
N PHE A 127 -20.26 -6.08 17.07
CA PHE A 127 -20.75 -7.45 17.23
C PHE A 127 -21.32 -7.69 18.62
N GLN A 128 -21.62 -6.62 19.38
CA GLN A 128 -22.17 -6.70 20.72
C GLN A 128 -23.59 -6.18 20.78
N ASN A 129 -24.40 -6.83 21.59
CA ASN A 129 -25.70 -6.38 22.05
C ASN A 129 -25.64 -6.30 23.59
N ASP A 130 -25.94 -5.14 24.15
CA ASP A 130 -25.84 -4.88 25.61
C ASP A 130 -24.49 -5.30 26.22
N GLY A 131 -23.39 -5.05 25.50
CA GLY A 131 -22.02 -5.37 25.94
C GLY A 131 -21.65 -6.84 25.84
N LYS A 132 -22.52 -7.70 25.30
CA LYS A 132 -22.27 -9.12 25.06
C LYS A 132 -22.20 -9.43 23.58
N PHE A 133 -21.30 -10.35 23.22
CA PHE A 133 -21.17 -10.79 21.84
C PHE A 133 -22.47 -11.42 21.33
N ASP A 134 -22.96 -10.90 20.20
CA ASP A 134 -24.12 -11.44 19.48
C ASP A 134 -23.67 -12.04 18.15
N LYS A 135 -23.87 -13.34 18.01
CA LYS A 135 -23.51 -14.10 16.81
C LYS A 135 -24.27 -13.63 15.57
N SER A 136 -25.51 -13.17 15.73
CA SER A 136 -26.33 -12.69 14.60
C SER A 136 -25.74 -11.42 13.99
N TYR A 137 -25.28 -10.46 14.80
CA TYR A 137 -24.61 -9.26 14.31
C TYR A 137 -23.35 -9.59 13.54
N TYR A 138 -22.55 -10.52 14.07
CA TYR A 138 -21.35 -11.00 13.38
C TYR A 138 -21.67 -11.65 12.02
N LEU A 139 -22.64 -12.56 11.96
CA LEU A 139 -23.03 -13.23 10.73
C LEU A 139 -23.64 -12.28 9.71
N ASN A 140 -24.49 -11.36 10.17
CA ASN A 140 -25.10 -10.33 9.31
C ASN A 140 -24.04 -9.41 8.71
N PHE A 141 -23.04 -9.01 9.51
CA PHE A 141 -21.90 -8.23 9.02
C PHE A 141 -21.13 -8.97 7.91
N LEU A 142 -20.81 -10.24 8.12
CA LEU A 142 -20.10 -11.05 7.13
C LEU A 142 -20.92 -11.19 5.83
N GLN A 143 -22.21 -11.46 5.96
CA GLN A 143 -23.11 -11.62 4.83
C GLN A 143 -23.28 -10.30 4.04
N TYR A 144 -23.49 -9.19 4.74
CA TYR A 144 -23.64 -7.87 4.14
C TYR A 144 -22.39 -7.46 3.35
N ASN A 145 -21.21 -7.70 3.91
CA ASN A 145 -19.93 -7.39 3.29
C ASN A 145 -19.43 -8.49 2.34
N ARG A 146 -20.17 -9.61 2.20
CA ARG A 146 -19.79 -10.78 1.37
C ARG A 146 -18.40 -11.33 1.73
N ILE A 147 -18.06 -11.35 3.00
CA ILE A 147 -16.77 -11.82 3.52
C ILE A 147 -16.96 -13.19 4.18
N GLY A 148 -16.14 -14.16 3.83
CA GLY A 148 -16.11 -15.45 4.53
C GLY A 148 -15.54 -15.32 5.95
N ALA A 149 -16.11 -16.04 6.93
CA ALA A 149 -15.66 -16.00 8.31
C ALA A 149 -14.15 -16.27 8.44
N LYS A 150 -13.65 -17.30 7.75
CA LYS A 150 -12.22 -17.65 7.76
C LYS A 150 -11.31 -16.50 7.26
N ASN A 151 -11.74 -15.79 6.23
CA ASN A 151 -10.99 -14.66 5.69
C ASN A 151 -11.00 -13.49 6.67
N PHE A 152 -12.16 -13.19 7.28
CA PHE A 152 -12.27 -12.16 8.29
C PHE A 152 -11.39 -12.45 9.50
N GLU A 153 -11.46 -13.67 10.05
CA GLU A 153 -10.63 -14.12 11.18
C GLU A 153 -9.13 -14.06 10.85
N ASN A 154 -8.75 -14.45 9.63
CA ASN A 154 -7.37 -14.35 9.19
C ASN A 154 -6.89 -12.89 9.06
N ASN A 155 -7.72 -12.00 8.54
CA ASN A 155 -7.41 -10.57 8.49
C ASN A 155 -7.28 -9.98 9.90
N GLN A 156 -8.12 -10.39 10.84
CA GLN A 156 -7.97 -9.99 12.26
C GLN A 156 -6.66 -10.51 12.85
N ARG A 157 -6.27 -11.75 12.57
CA ARG A 157 -4.99 -12.32 13.02
C ARG A 157 -3.80 -11.54 12.48
N ILE A 158 -3.81 -11.19 11.20
CA ILE A 158 -2.77 -10.38 10.55
C ILE A 158 -2.69 -9.01 11.22
N ALA A 159 -3.82 -8.33 11.41
CA ALA A 159 -3.87 -7.02 12.06
C ALA A 159 -3.35 -7.07 13.51
N MET A 160 -3.71 -8.10 14.27
CA MET A 160 -3.22 -8.30 15.64
C MET A 160 -1.72 -8.58 15.67
N LEU A 161 -1.19 -9.40 14.74
CA LEU A 161 0.23 -9.70 14.67
C LEU A 161 1.05 -8.45 14.31
N THR A 162 0.56 -7.66 13.34
CA THR A 162 1.16 -6.37 12.97
C THR A 162 1.18 -5.42 14.18
N GLY A 163 0.05 -5.31 14.88
CA GLY A 163 -0.02 -4.48 16.09
C GLY A 163 0.91 -4.96 17.22
N LYS A 164 1.08 -6.28 17.40
CA LYS A 164 2.03 -6.83 18.39
C LYS A 164 3.46 -6.39 18.09
N ILE A 165 3.92 -6.52 16.84
CA ILE A 165 5.29 -6.14 16.46
C ILE A 165 5.49 -4.64 16.49
N GLU A 166 4.52 -3.85 16.04
CA GLU A 166 4.58 -2.39 16.15
C GLU A 166 4.69 -1.92 17.59
N ASN A 167 3.90 -2.52 18.50
CA ASN A 167 3.97 -2.22 19.93
C ASN A 167 5.32 -2.63 20.52
N LEU A 168 5.87 -3.78 20.13
CA LEU A 168 7.20 -4.19 20.56
C LEU A 168 8.27 -3.17 20.16
N ILE A 169 8.27 -2.75 18.89
CA ILE A 169 9.19 -1.73 18.37
C ILE A 169 9.01 -0.42 19.13
N ARG A 170 7.79 0.04 19.29
CA ARG A 170 7.49 1.29 20.00
C ARG A 170 7.93 1.25 21.45
N ASN A 171 7.70 0.15 22.14
CA ASN A 171 8.06 -0.01 23.55
C ASN A 171 9.58 -0.25 23.75
N SER A 172 10.30 -0.62 22.70
CA SER A 172 11.76 -0.77 22.76
C SER A 172 12.49 0.58 22.73
N VAL A 173 11.84 1.62 22.24
CA VAL A 173 12.41 2.98 22.21
C VAL A 173 12.29 3.58 23.61
N LYS A 174 13.45 3.81 24.25
CA LYS A 174 13.54 4.52 25.52
C LYS A 174 13.91 5.97 25.24
N VAL A 175 13.07 6.89 25.63
CA VAL A 175 13.32 8.32 25.54
C VAL A 175 13.74 8.81 26.93
N SER A 176 14.85 9.52 27.03
CA SER A 176 15.31 10.10 28.28
C SER A 176 14.49 11.34 28.66
N GLU A 177 14.45 11.65 29.97
CA GLU A 177 13.77 12.88 30.44
C GLU A 177 14.37 14.15 29.82
N LEU A 178 15.68 14.13 29.50
CA LEU A 178 16.35 15.24 28.85
C LEU A 178 15.84 15.44 27.42
N GLU A 179 15.71 14.37 26.63
CA GLU A 179 15.15 14.44 25.27
C GLU A 179 13.71 14.93 25.28
N ILE A 180 12.89 14.49 26.24
CA ILE A 180 11.51 14.98 26.41
C ILE A 180 11.51 16.47 26.68
N LYS A 181 12.38 16.94 27.59
CA LYS A 181 12.49 18.34 27.95
C LYS A 181 12.97 19.21 26.79
N GLU A 182 13.94 18.74 26.03
CA GLU A 182 14.43 19.43 24.84
C GLU A 182 13.36 19.50 23.74
N ALA A 183 12.69 18.38 23.45
CA ALA A 183 11.59 18.36 22.49
C ALA A 183 10.42 19.29 22.91
N TYR A 184 10.12 19.34 24.21
CA TYR A 184 9.11 20.24 24.74
C TYR A 184 9.53 21.71 24.56
N LYS A 185 10.79 22.07 24.88
CA LYS A 185 11.32 23.43 24.66
C LYS A 185 11.21 23.81 23.19
N TRP A 186 11.73 22.99 22.28
CA TRP A 186 11.67 23.22 20.84
C TRP A 186 10.24 23.48 20.33
N LYS A 187 9.28 22.74 20.84
CA LYS A 187 7.89 22.87 20.42
C LYS A 187 7.18 24.12 20.99
N HIS A 188 7.64 24.62 22.16
CA HIS A 188 6.97 25.71 22.88
C HIS A 188 7.82 26.99 22.97
N GLU A 189 9.03 26.95 22.41
CA GLU A 189 9.88 28.13 22.35
C GLU A 189 9.24 29.19 21.48
N LYS A 190 9.12 30.41 22.04
CA LYS A 190 8.62 31.55 21.31
C LYS A 190 9.79 32.53 21.14
N ILE A 191 10.03 32.94 19.92
CA ILE A 191 11.07 33.88 19.55
C ILE A 191 10.38 35.21 19.24
N ASN A 192 10.81 36.29 19.91
CA ASN A 192 10.47 37.63 19.49
C ASN A 192 11.53 38.12 18.52
N LEU A 193 11.14 38.46 17.32
CA LEU A 193 12.03 38.99 16.30
C LEU A 193 11.71 40.46 16.07
N ASP A 194 12.66 41.35 16.40
CA ASP A 194 12.65 42.72 15.94
C ASP A 194 13.45 42.79 14.64
N TYR A 195 12.80 43.22 13.57
CA TYR A 195 13.45 43.31 12.27
C TYR A 195 13.25 44.68 11.64
N LEU A 196 14.28 45.17 10.99
CA LEU A 196 14.26 46.38 10.20
C LEU A 196 14.19 46.01 8.72
N VAL A 197 13.14 46.45 8.04
CA VAL A 197 13.03 46.27 6.59
C VAL A 197 13.66 47.50 5.91
N LEU A 198 14.80 47.31 5.28
CA LEU A 198 15.40 48.31 4.39
C LEU A 198 14.93 48.03 2.95
N SER A 199 13.94 48.77 2.52
CA SER A 199 13.50 48.71 1.13
C SER A 199 14.45 49.53 0.24
N PRO A 200 14.80 49.04 -0.97
CA PRO A 200 15.57 49.86 -1.94
C PRO A 200 14.94 51.21 -2.22
N ASP A 201 13.62 51.31 -2.13
CA ASP A 201 12.88 52.57 -2.34
C ASP A 201 13.23 53.67 -1.35
N LEU A 202 13.73 53.32 -0.16
CA LEU A 202 14.21 54.30 0.83
C LEU A 202 15.49 55.01 0.40
N PHE A 203 16.21 54.45 -0.56
CA PHE A 203 17.50 54.97 -1.07
C PHE A 203 17.37 55.56 -2.49
N ILE A 204 16.26 55.35 -3.15
CA ILE A 204 16.00 55.92 -4.49
C ILE A 204 15.85 57.45 -4.34
N GLY A 205 16.75 58.17 -4.94
CA GLY A 205 16.74 59.65 -4.97
C GLY A 205 17.58 60.34 -3.87
N LYS A 206 18.31 59.60 -3.03
CA LYS A 206 19.24 60.16 -2.03
C LYS A 206 20.72 60.04 -2.41
N GLU A 207 21.04 59.39 -3.48
CA GLU A 207 22.41 59.39 -4.03
C GLU A 207 22.55 60.65 -4.91
N GLU A 208 23.11 61.69 -4.38
CA GLU A 208 23.90 62.65 -5.21
C GLU A 208 25.11 61.89 -5.70
N ILE A 209 25.12 61.51 -6.97
CA ILE A 209 26.34 61.00 -7.63
C ILE A 209 27.35 62.11 -7.68
N THR A 210 28.15 62.22 -6.65
CA THR A 210 29.32 63.09 -6.64
C THR A 210 30.28 62.47 -7.65
N ASP A 211 30.53 63.22 -8.73
CA ASP A 211 31.39 62.79 -9.83
C ASP A 211 32.73 62.29 -9.28
N ALA A 212 33.13 61.08 -9.63
CA ALA A 212 34.33 60.40 -9.16
C ALA A 212 35.63 61.06 -9.64
N SER A 213 35.53 62.20 -10.34
CA SER A 213 36.68 63.00 -10.81
C SER A 213 37.38 63.84 -9.75
N ASN A 214 36.83 63.92 -8.53
CA ASN A 214 37.47 64.74 -7.43
C ASN A 214 38.19 63.92 -6.34
N VAL A 215 38.40 62.64 -6.49
CA VAL A 215 39.09 61.77 -5.49
C VAL A 215 40.54 61.45 -5.85
N VAL A 216 41.10 62.00 -6.89
CA VAL A 216 42.51 61.78 -7.30
C VAL A 216 43.35 63.06 -7.22
N ALA A 217 43.11 63.92 -6.23
CA ALA A 217 44.00 65.07 -5.98
C ALA A 217 43.98 65.51 -4.51
N SER A 218 44.58 64.69 -3.66
CA SER A 218 45.29 65.14 -2.43
C SER A 218 46.02 63.98 -1.79
#